data_dc7d9c5b719ac957f6bc72e354f53189
#
_entry.id   dc7d9c5b719ac957f6bc72e354f53189
#
_cell.length_a   1.000
_cell.length_b   1.000
_cell.length_c   1.000
_cell.angle_alpha   90.00
_cell.angle_beta   90.00
_cell.angle_gamma   90.00
#
_symmetry.space_group_name_H-M   'P 1'
#
loop_
_entity.id
_entity.type
_entity.pdbx_description
1 polymer ?
#
loop_
_entity_poly.entity_id
_entity_poly.type
_entity_poly.pdbx_seq_one_letter_code
_entity_poly.pdbx_strand_id
1 'polypeptide(L)'
;MFTKSVKGMWLSLVCLAILVLSFPGPGQAFDKSTFGDNQELTIWGWLRNNTGVFFEKQPFQQNDDRLATERTWLRAYGDWKVSNQLKLYTAIQFAYEPWYKAEDGSVSQKGGEEYSEYKNLNDVIREGYVQFSPNKKNDIKIGRQIAIWGESLTERVGDVIHPEDQRFALAFSNLEDTRIPQWMIRSIHDIDPLSSSFEWIINPLLVDDKYRVNRLAQFASPINNQSGQRFAINPEDRFLPPNSVGNTLIFPQAPGVVFPPFSRGWAQLPPFIPGPLAGTWVPTELPTVKEEFPDNTISDTRFGFRTSTNAGGYLFGLMYWHTHNYDPLFKRGNLTGRLIPTGPDSFLPERQYLLVHPSMDIVGAYMSKQLPWPGVVRAEAVYSPNKPFNTFDPTVFNAIVTRDYFKYMVAYDLNSFFYFDWHKTAPFDVTIEHVGEYIPNADNLQYIIYATRQPSYVPRFNGRIATNWLYNRISTELVVSYWPWANSGLIMPAVKWTPGWWNQKFSAELKYINVYGDNNYEGLGVLRTKDMIVLTTQFNF
;
A
#
# COMPACT_ATOMS: atom_id res chain seq x y z
N MET A 1 28.82 11.56 16.20
CA MET A 1 27.43 11.12 16.42
C MET A 1 26.88 10.21 15.32
N PHE A 2 27.58 10.02 14.24
CA PHE A 2 27.31 9.05 13.16
C PHE A 2 27.55 7.57 13.56
N THR A 3 28.03 7.29 14.78
CA THR A 3 28.67 6.01 15.09
C THR A 3 27.73 4.86 15.42
N LYS A 4 26.48 5.09 15.85
CA LYS A 4 25.54 3.99 16.14
C LYS A 4 24.73 3.56 14.90
N SER A 5 24.25 4.49 14.11
CA SER A 5 23.55 4.22 12.84
C SER A 5 24.46 3.54 11.82
N VAL A 6 25.72 3.99 11.73
CA VAL A 6 26.75 3.37 10.88
C VAL A 6 27.08 1.94 11.38
N LYS A 7 27.06 1.67 12.69
CA LYS A 7 27.31 0.31 13.22
C LYS A 7 26.17 -0.66 12.84
N GLY A 8 24.91 -0.24 12.88
CA GLY A 8 23.78 -1.07 12.41
C GLY A 8 23.90 -1.41 10.92
N MET A 9 24.18 -0.40 10.10
CA MET A 9 24.41 -0.59 8.67
C MET A 9 25.58 -1.51 8.37
N TRP A 10 26.71 -1.39 9.09
CA TRP A 10 27.85 -2.29 8.97
C TRP A 10 27.52 -3.71 9.43
N LEU A 11 26.70 -3.87 10.48
CA LEU A 11 26.30 -5.20 10.96
C LEU A 11 25.41 -5.92 9.93
N SER A 12 24.47 -5.21 9.32
CA SER A 12 23.61 -5.78 8.27
C SER A 12 24.40 -6.09 7.01
N LEU A 13 25.33 -5.21 6.60
CA LEU A 13 26.23 -5.47 5.48
C LEU A 13 27.20 -6.63 5.76
N VAL A 14 27.70 -6.74 6.99
CA VAL A 14 28.57 -7.85 7.41
C VAL A 14 27.79 -9.16 7.51
N CYS A 15 26.57 -9.16 8.05
CA CYS A 15 25.69 -10.33 8.04
C CYS A 15 25.31 -10.75 6.63
N LEU A 16 25.01 -9.81 5.74
CA LEU A 16 24.77 -10.06 4.32
C LEU A 16 26.04 -10.62 3.64
N ALA A 17 27.21 -10.04 3.91
CA ALA A 17 28.49 -10.51 3.38
C ALA A 17 28.86 -11.90 3.91
N ILE A 18 28.62 -12.19 5.20
CA ILE A 18 28.84 -13.53 5.78
C ILE A 18 27.87 -14.55 5.17
N LEU A 19 26.60 -14.21 5.00
CA LEU A 19 25.61 -15.06 4.33
C LEU A 19 26.03 -15.33 2.87
N VAL A 20 26.43 -14.29 2.14
CA VAL A 20 26.87 -14.40 0.74
C VAL A 20 28.16 -15.21 0.62
N LEU A 21 29.09 -15.08 1.57
CA LEU A 21 30.36 -15.84 1.61
C LEU A 21 30.19 -17.29 2.10
N SER A 22 29.10 -17.58 2.82
CA SER A 22 28.79 -18.91 3.35
C SER A 22 28.08 -19.81 2.33
N PHE A 23 27.58 -19.26 1.23
CA PHE A 23 27.04 -20.08 0.14
C PHE A 23 28.18 -20.60 -0.75
N PRO A 24 28.23 -21.90 -1.04
CA PRO A 24 29.25 -22.45 -1.93
C PRO A 24 29.14 -21.84 -3.32
N GLY A 25 30.24 -21.35 -3.81
CA GLY A 25 30.64 -20.82 -5.10
C GLY A 25 29.64 -20.45 -6.21
N PRO A 26 30.07 -19.74 -7.24
CA PRO A 26 29.20 -19.22 -8.29
C PRO A 26 28.73 -20.36 -9.17
N GLY A 27 27.57 -20.86 -8.91
CA GLY A 27 27.00 -21.80 -9.86
C GLY A 27 25.94 -22.67 -9.30
N GLN A 28 24.86 -22.49 -9.36
CA GLN A 28 23.63 -23.28 -9.34
C GLN A 28 22.57 -22.54 -8.51
N ALA A 29 21.65 -21.84 -9.20
CA ALA A 29 20.26 -21.86 -8.81
C ALA A 29 19.96 -23.30 -8.40
N PHE A 30 19.26 -23.52 -7.28
CA PHE A 30 18.86 -24.85 -6.86
C PHE A 30 18.28 -25.55 -8.10
N ASP A 31 18.97 -26.57 -8.56
CA ASP A 31 18.77 -27.15 -9.87
C ASP A 31 17.33 -27.61 -10.02
N LYS A 32 16.81 -27.45 -11.22
CA LYS A 32 15.61 -28.10 -11.71
C LYS A 32 15.72 -29.58 -11.40
N SER A 33 15.10 -30.04 -10.34
CA SER A 33 15.10 -31.45 -9.94
C SER A 33 13.96 -32.14 -10.66
N THR A 34 14.29 -33.10 -11.52
CA THR A 34 13.29 -33.95 -12.15
C THR A 34 13.09 -35.20 -11.32
N PHE A 35 11.86 -35.41 -10.86
CA PHE A 35 11.45 -36.63 -10.16
C PHE A 35 10.55 -37.45 -11.07
N GLY A 36 11.14 -38.38 -11.90
CA GLY A 36 10.40 -39.18 -12.88
C GLY A 36 10.05 -38.43 -14.18
N ASP A 37 9.38 -39.13 -15.10
CA ASP A 37 9.22 -38.71 -16.51
C ASP A 37 8.42 -37.42 -16.75
N ASN A 38 7.65 -36.93 -15.77
CA ASN A 38 6.80 -35.74 -15.91
C ASN A 38 6.76 -34.82 -14.66
N GLN A 39 7.65 -35.02 -13.70
CA GLN A 39 7.68 -34.20 -12.48
C GLN A 39 8.88 -33.28 -12.49
N GLU A 40 8.63 -32.02 -12.21
CA GLU A 40 9.65 -31.00 -12.20
C GLU A 40 9.46 -30.08 -10.99
N LEU A 41 10.48 -29.95 -10.15
CA LEU A 41 10.51 -28.99 -9.04
C LEU A 41 11.54 -27.91 -9.35
N THR A 42 11.12 -26.66 -9.31
CA THR A 42 11.99 -25.50 -9.41
C THR A 42 11.93 -24.69 -8.11
N ILE A 43 13.09 -24.36 -7.55
CA ILE A 43 13.19 -23.53 -6.35
C ILE A 43 14.09 -22.34 -6.67
N TRP A 44 13.64 -21.13 -6.31
CA TRP A 44 14.40 -19.89 -6.44
C TRP A 44 14.02 -18.93 -5.35
N GLY A 45 14.76 -17.84 -5.21
CA GLY A 45 14.44 -16.86 -4.22
C GLY A 45 15.40 -15.69 -4.20
N TRP A 46 15.23 -14.84 -3.21
CA TRP A 46 16.10 -13.71 -2.98
C TRP A 46 16.16 -13.33 -1.49
N LEU A 47 17.28 -12.74 -1.13
CA LEU A 47 17.50 -12.04 0.11
C LEU A 47 17.64 -10.55 -0.22
N ARG A 48 16.84 -9.68 0.41
CA ARG A 48 16.84 -8.24 0.19
C ARG A 48 16.99 -7.50 1.51
N ASN A 49 17.78 -6.45 1.50
CA ASN A 49 17.84 -5.50 2.60
C ASN A 49 17.49 -4.11 2.06
N ASN A 50 16.66 -3.38 2.80
CA ASN A 50 16.30 -2.01 2.53
C ASN A 50 16.69 -1.15 3.73
N THR A 51 17.59 -0.19 3.50
CA THR A 51 17.98 0.79 4.50
C THR A 51 17.59 2.18 4.02
N GLY A 52 16.69 2.83 4.75
CA GLY A 52 16.20 4.18 4.44
C GLY A 52 16.62 5.18 5.51
N VAL A 53 17.01 6.39 5.09
CA VAL A 53 17.41 7.48 5.99
C VAL A 53 16.70 8.77 5.59
N PHE A 54 16.00 9.40 6.53
CA PHE A 54 15.36 10.70 6.34
C PHE A 54 16.40 11.84 6.26
N PHE A 55 16.14 12.85 5.46
CA PHE A 55 16.94 14.07 5.46
C PHE A 55 16.67 14.95 6.68
N GLU A 56 15.42 14.97 7.14
CA GLU A 56 15.01 15.73 8.30
C GLU A 56 14.76 14.82 9.50
N LYS A 57 15.05 15.34 10.70
CA LYS A 57 14.68 14.66 11.94
C LYS A 57 13.17 14.58 12.06
N GLN A 58 12.67 13.41 12.35
CA GLN A 58 11.25 13.22 12.60
C GLN A 58 10.93 13.42 14.08
N PRO A 59 9.77 14.01 14.44
CA PRO A 59 9.43 14.33 15.83
C PRO A 59 9.37 13.14 16.78
N PHE A 60 9.07 11.96 16.22
CA PHE A 60 9.01 10.71 16.98
C PHE A 60 10.39 10.07 17.17
N GLN A 61 11.44 10.61 16.55
CA GLN A 61 12.81 10.09 16.66
C GLN A 61 13.55 10.74 17.81
N GLN A 62 14.10 9.91 18.67
CA GLN A 62 15.00 10.35 19.73
C GLN A 62 16.43 10.48 19.19
N ASN A 63 17.26 11.29 19.86
CA ASN A 63 18.71 11.33 19.66
C ASN A 63 19.21 11.61 18.22
N ASP A 64 18.58 12.47 17.45
CA ASP A 64 18.99 12.83 16.08
C ASP A 64 19.13 11.62 15.11
N ASP A 65 18.56 10.49 15.44
CA ASP A 65 18.49 9.36 14.55
C ASP A 65 17.50 9.67 13.39
N ARG A 66 17.98 9.45 12.16
CA ARG A 66 17.22 9.69 10.94
C ARG A 66 16.90 8.41 10.18
N LEU A 67 17.18 7.26 10.77
CA LEU A 67 16.92 5.98 10.13
C LEU A 67 15.40 5.79 9.89
N ALA A 68 14.99 5.64 8.64
CA ALA A 68 13.60 5.41 8.25
C ALA A 68 13.22 3.93 8.32
N THR A 69 14.09 3.04 7.89
CA THR A 69 13.87 1.59 7.87
C THR A 69 15.20 0.85 7.76
N GLU A 70 15.27 -0.36 8.30
CA GLU A 70 16.37 -1.30 8.12
C GLU A 70 15.77 -2.70 7.99
N ARG A 71 15.03 -2.95 6.91
CA ARG A 71 14.25 -4.16 6.73
C ARG A 71 14.99 -5.19 5.90
N THR A 72 15.16 -6.38 6.44
CA THR A 72 15.70 -7.53 5.72
C THR A 72 14.60 -8.52 5.40
N TRP A 73 14.53 -8.95 4.15
CA TRP A 73 13.53 -9.89 3.64
C TRP A 73 14.22 -11.07 3.00
N LEU A 74 13.73 -12.26 3.33
CA LEU A 74 14.00 -13.49 2.61
C LEU A 74 12.71 -13.96 1.96
N ARG A 75 12.72 -14.17 0.66
CA ARG A 75 11.59 -14.78 -0.05
C ARG A 75 12.09 -15.96 -0.87
N ALA A 76 11.44 -17.09 -0.72
CA ALA A 76 11.73 -18.30 -1.49
C ALA A 76 10.45 -18.81 -2.15
N TYR A 77 10.61 -19.33 -3.36
CA TYR A 77 9.54 -19.83 -4.19
C TYR A 77 9.78 -21.30 -4.50
N GLY A 78 8.73 -22.08 -4.54
CA GLY A 78 8.72 -23.47 -5.00
C GLY A 78 7.60 -23.67 -6.01
N ASP A 79 7.96 -24.17 -7.16
CA ASP A 79 7.06 -24.49 -8.26
C ASP A 79 7.23 -25.98 -8.60
N TRP A 80 6.25 -26.80 -8.22
CA TRP A 80 6.29 -28.24 -8.44
C TRP A 80 5.22 -28.66 -9.44
N LYS A 81 5.66 -29.00 -10.64
CA LYS A 81 4.85 -29.66 -11.64
C LYS A 81 4.76 -31.15 -11.28
N VAL A 82 3.65 -31.56 -10.66
CA VAL A 82 3.39 -32.95 -10.26
C VAL A 82 3.00 -33.80 -11.46
N SER A 83 2.24 -33.21 -12.39
CA SER A 83 1.83 -33.84 -13.65
C SER A 83 1.57 -32.75 -14.71
N ASN A 84 1.17 -33.16 -15.93
CA ASN A 84 0.76 -32.20 -16.96
C ASN A 84 -0.51 -31.39 -16.59
N GLN A 85 -1.28 -31.85 -15.63
CA GLN A 85 -2.53 -31.23 -15.21
C GLN A 85 -2.47 -30.63 -13.80
N LEU A 86 -1.50 -31.04 -12.97
CA LEU A 86 -1.42 -30.67 -11.56
C LEU A 86 -0.09 -29.99 -11.25
N LYS A 87 -0.17 -28.81 -10.66
CA LYS A 87 0.95 -28.01 -10.21
C LYS A 87 0.71 -27.51 -8.78
N LEU A 88 1.74 -27.54 -7.96
CA LEU A 88 1.77 -26.94 -6.64
C LEU A 88 2.70 -25.74 -6.66
N TYR A 89 2.26 -24.64 -6.10
CA TYR A 89 3.06 -23.42 -5.99
C TYR A 89 3.08 -22.93 -4.56
N THR A 90 4.24 -22.48 -4.10
CA THR A 90 4.39 -21.82 -2.81
C THR A 90 5.37 -20.67 -2.89
N ALA A 91 5.10 -19.62 -2.16
CA ALA A 91 6.01 -18.50 -1.91
C ALA A 91 6.03 -18.24 -0.39
N ILE A 92 7.17 -18.45 0.24
CA ILE A 92 7.38 -18.16 1.66
C ILE A 92 8.19 -16.88 1.80
N GLN A 93 7.85 -16.09 2.80
CA GLN A 93 8.50 -14.80 3.09
C GLN A 93 8.79 -14.68 4.56
N PHE A 94 9.97 -14.20 4.88
CA PHE A 94 10.35 -13.74 6.22
C PHE A 94 10.80 -12.30 6.10
N ALA A 95 10.33 -11.45 6.99
CA ALA A 95 10.77 -10.07 7.05
C ALA A 95 11.12 -9.71 8.49
N TYR A 96 12.27 -9.08 8.67
CA TYR A 96 12.78 -8.63 9.95
C TYR A 96 13.16 -7.16 9.89
N GLU A 97 12.62 -6.37 10.82
CA GLU A 97 12.91 -4.95 10.99
C GLU A 97 13.52 -4.74 12.37
N PRO A 98 14.87 -4.80 12.51
CA PRO A 98 15.56 -4.75 13.80
C PRO A 98 15.41 -3.41 14.52
N TRP A 99 15.25 -2.34 13.79
CA TRP A 99 15.18 -0.99 14.32
C TRP A 99 14.10 -0.81 15.39
N TYR A 100 12.93 -1.39 15.20
CA TYR A 100 11.85 -1.28 16.17
C TYR A 100 12.12 -1.99 17.50
N LYS A 101 13.17 -2.80 17.57
CA LYS A 101 13.64 -3.46 18.80
C LYS A 101 14.81 -2.74 19.47
N ALA A 102 15.56 -1.94 18.72
CA ALA A 102 16.84 -1.38 19.16
C ALA A 102 16.69 -0.05 19.92
N GLU A 103 15.55 0.63 19.78
CA GLU A 103 15.29 1.86 20.51
C GLU A 103 14.54 1.60 21.81
N ASP A 104 15.20 1.92 22.91
CA ASP A 104 14.64 1.84 24.25
C ASP A 104 13.39 2.71 24.42
N GLY A 105 12.28 2.07 24.65
CA GLY A 105 11.26 2.50 25.60
C GLY A 105 10.19 3.47 25.11
N SER A 106 10.32 4.18 24.00
CA SER A 106 9.27 5.11 23.55
C SER A 106 8.50 4.65 22.31
N VAL A 107 9.12 3.86 21.48
CA VAL A 107 8.42 3.12 20.42
C VAL A 107 8.00 1.81 21.04
N SER A 108 6.76 1.67 21.39
CA SER A 108 6.29 0.53 22.16
C SER A 108 6.82 -0.78 21.54
N GLN A 109 7.32 -1.68 22.40
CA GLN A 109 7.73 -3.04 22.00
C GLN A 109 6.66 -3.77 21.17
N LYS A 110 5.41 -3.37 21.25
CA LYS A 110 4.30 -3.86 20.44
C LYS A 110 4.36 -3.38 18.98
N GLY A 111 4.77 -2.16 18.70
CA GLY A 111 4.87 -1.64 17.32
C GLY A 111 5.95 -2.36 16.50
N GLY A 112 7.09 -2.71 17.13
CA GLY A 112 8.18 -3.40 16.44
C GLY A 112 7.82 -4.81 15.96
N GLU A 113 6.97 -5.50 16.69
CA GLU A 113 6.53 -6.85 16.31
C GLU A 113 5.58 -6.86 15.11
N GLU A 114 4.83 -5.78 14.90
CA GLU A 114 3.92 -5.66 13.76
C GLU A 114 4.63 -5.43 12.42
N TYR A 115 5.88 -4.96 12.46
CA TYR A 115 6.68 -4.72 11.26
C TYR A 115 7.57 -5.89 10.86
N SER A 116 7.75 -6.87 11.75
CA SER A 116 8.47 -8.10 11.47
C SER A 116 7.48 -9.22 11.11
N GLU A 117 7.72 -9.89 9.99
CA GLU A 117 6.83 -10.90 9.42
C GLU A 117 7.49 -12.28 9.50
N TYR A 118 7.43 -12.91 10.66
CA TYR A 118 7.99 -14.26 10.86
C TYR A 118 7.23 -15.09 11.92
N LYS A 119 6.30 -14.47 12.66
CA LYS A 119 5.59 -15.15 13.76
C LYS A 119 4.25 -15.75 13.33
N ASN A 120 3.59 -15.17 12.34
CA ASN A 120 2.28 -15.57 11.89
C ASN A 120 2.38 -16.28 10.54
N LEU A 121 1.69 -17.41 10.36
CA LEU A 121 1.68 -18.14 9.11
C LEU A 121 1.17 -17.30 7.93
N ASN A 122 0.24 -16.37 8.18
CA ASN A 122 -0.25 -15.46 7.15
C ASN A 122 0.79 -14.40 6.72
N ASP A 123 1.81 -14.13 7.55
CA ASP A 123 2.96 -13.33 7.15
C ASP A 123 3.97 -14.18 6.37
N VAL A 124 4.21 -15.42 6.83
CA VAL A 124 5.23 -16.32 6.29
C VAL A 124 4.82 -16.95 4.95
N ILE A 125 3.61 -17.49 4.87
CA ILE A 125 3.08 -18.06 3.63
C ILE A 125 2.49 -16.92 2.80
N ARG A 126 3.30 -16.31 1.92
CA ARG A 126 2.81 -15.28 1.03
C ARG A 126 1.82 -15.84 0.01
N GLU A 127 2.20 -16.92 -0.68
CA GLU A 127 1.31 -17.65 -1.58
C GLU A 127 1.45 -19.15 -1.36
N GLY A 128 0.37 -19.89 -1.57
CA GLY A 128 0.36 -21.33 -1.51
C GLY A 128 -0.92 -21.86 -2.13
N TYR A 129 -0.83 -22.45 -3.32
CA TYR A 129 -2.00 -22.93 -4.04
C TYR A 129 -1.74 -24.18 -4.84
N VAL A 130 -2.81 -24.90 -5.10
CA VAL A 130 -2.88 -25.99 -6.04
C VAL A 130 -3.47 -25.45 -7.34
N GLN A 131 -2.83 -25.71 -8.45
CA GLN A 131 -3.31 -25.40 -9.79
C GLN A 131 -3.67 -26.71 -10.50
N PHE A 132 -4.90 -26.80 -10.98
CA PHE A 132 -5.41 -27.92 -11.76
C PHE A 132 -5.87 -27.45 -13.14
N SER A 133 -5.23 -27.96 -14.19
CA SER A 133 -5.52 -27.62 -15.59
C SER A 133 -6.02 -28.88 -16.30
N PRO A 134 -7.36 -29.18 -16.24
CA PRO A 134 -7.91 -30.40 -16.82
C PRO A 134 -7.70 -30.49 -18.33
N ASN A 135 -7.56 -29.37 -18.98
CA ASN A 135 -7.23 -29.23 -20.39
C ASN A 135 -6.55 -27.87 -20.64
N LYS A 136 -6.13 -27.60 -21.89
CA LYS A 136 -5.42 -26.37 -22.25
C LYS A 136 -6.22 -25.08 -22.16
N LYS A 137 -7.55 -25.18 -21.99
CA LYS A 137 -8.48 -24.02 -21.97
C LYS A 137 -8.97 -23.68 -20.58
N ASN A 138 -8.79 -24.57 -19.61
CA ASN A 138 -9.34 -24.41 -18.28
C ASN A 138 -8.23 -24.51 -17.25
N ASP A 139 -8.16 -23.53 -16.38
CA ASP A 139 -7.21 -23.46 -15.29
C ASP A 139 -7.93 -23.09 -13.98
N ILE A 140 -7.76 -23.91 -12.96
CA ILE A 140 -8.37 -23.70 -11.65
C ILE A 140 -7.25 -23.63 -10.60
N LYS A 141 -7.24 -22.56 -9.81
CA LYS A 141 -6.30 -22.35 -8.70
C LYS A 141 -7.06 -22.28 -7.39
N ILE A 142 -6.67 -23.08 -6.43
CA ILE A 142 -7.28 -23.10 -5.09
C ILE A 142 -6.18 -22.89 -4.05
N GLY A 143 -6.32 -21.87 -3.23
CA GLY A 143 -5.36 -21.55 -2.17
C GLY A 143 -5.12 -20.06 -2.03
N ARG A 144 -4.05 -19.73 -1.31
CA ARG A 144 -3.63 -18.34 -1.09
C ARG A 144 -2.83 -17.85 -2.28
N GLN A 145 -3.30 -16.81 -2.94
CA GLN A 145 -2.72 -16.34 -4.18
C GLN A 145 -2.95 -14.83 -4.41
N ILE A 146 -2.22 -14.28 -5.37
CA ILE A 146 -2.41 -12.92 -5.88
C ILE A 146 -3.05 -13.01 -7.25
N ALA A 147 -4.12 -12.24 -7.48
CA ALA A 147 -4.76 -12.05 -8.77
C ALA A 147 -4.79 -10.56 -9.12
N ILE A 148 -4.37 -10.20 -10.32
CA ILE A 148 -4.25 -8.80 -10.75
C ILE A 148 -5.18 -8.60 -11.94
N TRP A 149 -6.09 -7.63 -11.84
CA TRP A 149 -7.01 -7.28 -12.92
C TRP A 149 -6.70 -5.92 -13.56
N GLY A 150 -5.98 -5.06 -12.86
CA GLY A 150 -5.65 -3.72 -13.32
C GLY A 150 -4.51 -3.66 -14.34
N GLU A 151 -4.53 -2.65 -15.17
CA GLU A 151 -3.56 -2.33 -16.21
C GLU A 151 -2.64 -1.15 -15.85
N SER A 152 -2.94 -0.41 -14.78
CA SER A 152 -2.13 0.72 -14.32
C SER A 152 -0.83 0.26 -13.68
N LEU A 153 0.26 0.97 -13.97
CA LEU A 153 1.60 0.68 -13.44
C LEU A 153 1.95 1.52 -12.21
N THR A 154 1.31 2.66 -12.02
CA THR A 154 1.67 3.61 -10.96
C THR A 154 0.66 3.63 -9.82
N GLU A 155 -0.62 3.38 -10.12
CA GLU A 155 -1.70 3.38 -9.15
C GLU A 155 -2.65 2.20 -9.39
N ARG A 156 -3.40 1.84 -8.36
CA ARG A 156 -4.42 0.80 -8.48
C ARG A 156 -5.74 1.43 -8.91
N VAL A 157 -6.21 1.14 -10.12
CA VAL A 157 -7.52 1.53 -10.64
C VAL A 157 -8.44 0.33 -10.70
N GLY A 158 -8.22 -0.64 -11.59
CA GLY A 158 -8.96 -1.89 -11.67
C GLY A 158 -8.34 -3.06 -10.91
N ASP A 159 -7.20 -2.86 -10.27
CA ASP A 159 -6.61 -3.84 -9.35
C ASP A 159 -7.29 -3.77 -7.98
N VAL A 160 -8.52 -4.29 -7.92
CA VAL A 160 -9.46 -4.12 -6.81
C VAL A 160 -9.60 -5.36 -5.91
N ILE A 161 -8.91 -6.46 -6.23
CA ILE A 161 -9.11 -7.77 -5.57
C ILE A 161 -8.44 -7.82 -4.19
N HIS A 162 -7.27 -7.22 -4.06
CA HIS A 162 -6.43 -7.36 -2.88
C HIS A 162 -6.45 -6.11 -2.01
N PRO A 163 -6.51 -6.26 -0.69
CA PRO A 163 -6.10 -5.19 0.21
C PRO A 163 -4.59 -4.94 0.07
N GLU A 164 -4.14 -3.80 0.58
CA GLU A 164 -2.76 -3.35 0.50
C GLU A 164 -2.09 -3.25 1.86
N ASP A 165 -0.81 -3.60 1.89
CA ASP A 165 0.09 -3.26 2.97
C ASP A 165 0.80 -1.94 2.63
N GLN A 166 0.25 -0.84 3.13
CA GLN A 166 0.75 0.52 2.89
C GLN A 166 1.77 0.98 3.94
N ARG A 167 2.13 0.12 4.90
CA ARG A 167 3.04 0.50 6.00
C ARG A 167 4.41 0.98 5.51
N PHE A 168 4.84 0.53 4.34
CA PHE A 168 6.15 0.82 3.76
C PHE A 168 6.07 1.41 2.36
N ALA A 169 4.90 1.87 1.92
CA ALA A 169 4.64 2.23 0.51
C ALA A 169 5.67 3.21 -0.09
N LEU A 170 6.11 4.22 0.66
CA LEU A 170 7.11 5.18 0.19
C LEU A 170 8.51 4.58 0.04
N ALA A 171 8.89 3.64 0.91
CA ALA A 171 10.23 3.07 0.87
C ALA A 171 10.38 1.98 -0.21
N PHE A 172 9.31 1.29 -0.55
CA PHE A 172 9.38 0.07 -1.35
C PHE A 172 8.63 0.10 -2.67
N SER A 173 7.93 1.14 -2.99
CA SER A 173 7.24 1.52 -4.25
C SER A 173 6.99 0.42 -5.31
N ASN A 174 7.06 -0.86 -4.95
CA ASN A 174 6.70 -1.97 -5.81
C ASN A 174 5.28 -2.41 -5.45
N LEU A 175 4.33 -2.17 -6.35
CA LEU A 175 2.92 -2.54 -6.15
C LEU A 175 2.72 -4.02 -5.85
N GLU A 176 3.60 -4.90 -6.35
CA GLU A 176 3.52 -6.32 -6.05
C GLU A 176 3.77 -6.61 -4.56
N ASP A 177 4.73 -5.93 -3.95
CA ASP A 177 5.07 -6.15 -2.54
C ASP A 177 4.00 -5.60 -1.59
N THR A 178 3.18 -4.63 -2.03
CA THR A 178 2.10 -4.05 -1.23
C THR A 178 0.83 -4.91 -1.19
N ARG A 179 0.60 -5.78 -2.17
CA ARG A 179 -0.61 -6.63 -2.19
C ARG A 179 -0.61 -7.65 -1.06
N ILE A 180 -1.71 -7.73 -0.33
CA ILE A 180 -1.94 -8.76 0.68
C ILE A 180 -2.63 -9.96 0.02
N PRO A 181 -1.94 -11.11 -0.13
CA PRO A 181 -2.51 -12.29 -0.77
C PRO A 181 -3.73 -12.81 -0.03
N GLN A 182 -4.70 -13.36 -0.75
CA GLN A 182 -5.96 -13.83 -0.22
C GLN A 182 -6.19 -15.30 -0.56
N TRP A 183 -6.88 -16.02 0.32
CA TRP A 183 -7.40 -17.35 0.02
C TRP A 183 -8.55 -17.23 -0.97
N MET A 184 -8.45 -17.92 -2.10
CA MET A 184 -9.49 -17.86 -3.11
C MET A 184 -9.53 -19.11 -3.98
N ILE A 185 -10.68 -19.34 -4.59
CA ILE A 185 -10.84 -20.20 -5.75
C ILE A 185 -10.89 -19.28 -6.96
N ARG A 186 -9.99 -19.50 -7.90
CA ARG A 186 -9.88 -18.75 -9.14
C ARG A 186 -9.96 -19.71 -10.31
N SER A 187 -10.78 -19.42 -11.29
CA SER A 187 -10.86 -20.23 -12.50
C SER A 187 -10.79 -19.34 -13.73
N ILE A 188 -10.01 -19.77 -14.71
CA ILE A 188 -9.81 -19.10 -16.01
C ILE A 188 -10.26 -20.06 -17.10
N HIS A 189 -11.05 -19.57 -18.03
CA HIS A 189 -11.59 -20.32 -19.16
C HIS A 189 -11.28 -19.57 -20.45
N ASP A 190 -10.48 -20.16 -21.33
CA ASP A 190 -10.20 -19.62 -22.66
C ASP A 190 -11.30 -20.03 -23.63
N ILE A 191 -11.85 -19.07 -24.37
CA ILE A 191 -12.96 -19.23 -25.28
C ILE A 191 -12.48 -19.03 -26.73
N ASP A 192 -12.25 -20.13 -27.42
CA ASP A 192 -11.99 -20.13 -28.86
C ASP A 192 -13.32 -20.16 -29.65
N PRO A 193 -13.38 -19.59 -30.86
CA PRO A 193 -12.34 -18.90 -31.62
C PRO A 193 -12.25 -17.39 -31.36
N LEU A 194 -12.90 -16.87 -30.31
CA LEU A 194 -13.05 -15.43 -30.05
C LEU A 194 -11.77 -14.76 -29.49
N SER A 195 -10.68 -15.51 -29.29
CA SER A 195 -9.49 -15.01 -28.57
C SER A 195 -9.89 -14.30 -27.26
N SER A 196 -10.83 -14.90 -26.56
CA SER A 196 -11.46 -14.35 -25.35
C SER A 196 -11.18 -15.24 -24.16
N SER A 197 -11.21 -14.67 -22.97
CA SER A 197 -11.16 -15.42 -21.73
C SER A 197 -12.24 -14.97 -20.77
N PHE A 198 -12.66 -15.88 -19.90
CA PHE A 198 -13.54 -15.62 -18.79
C PHE A 198 -12.87 -16.10 -17.51
N GLU A 199 -12.79 -15.23 -16.53
CA GLU A 199 -12.22 -15.51 -15.22
C GLU A 199 -13.25 -15.23 -14.13
N TRP A 200 -13.33 -16.09 -13.13
CA TRP A 200 -14.09 -15.84 -11.92
C TRP A 200 -13.27 -16.16 -10.68
N ILE A 201 -13.58 -15.45 -9.61
CA ILE A 201 -12.92 -15.55 -8.31
C ILE A 201 -13.98 -15.59 -7.20
N ILE A 202 -13.77 -16.46 -6.23
CA ILE A 202 -14.50 -16.48 -4.96
C ILE A 202 -13.47 -16.44 -3.83
N ASN A 203 -13.61 -15.47 -2.94
CA ASN A 203 -12.75 -15.28 -1.77
C ASN A 203 -13.58 -15.37 -0.48
N PRO A 204 -13.50 -16.50 0.24
CA PRO A 204 -14.29 -16.75 1.44
C PRO A 204 -13.74 -16.13 2.73
N LEU A 205 -12.81 -15.16 2.63
CA LEU A 205 -12.22 -14.44 3.79
C LEU A 205 -11.56 -15.36 4.85
N LEU A 206 -10.83 -16.39 4.43
CA LEU A 206 -10.21 -17.38 5.33
C LEU A 206 -8.88 -16.91 5.98
N VAL A 207 -8.55 -15.64 5.92
CA VAL A 207 -7.36 -15.05 6.58
C VAL A 207 -7.78 -14.31 7.86
N ASP A 208 -6.81 -14.03 8.74
CA ASP A 208 -7.03 -13.20 9.92
C ASP A 208 -7.55 -11.81 9.54
N ASP A 209 -8.32 -11.21 10.42
CA ASP A 209 -9.01 -9.93 10.21
C ASP A 209 -8.13 -8.83 9.64
N LYS A 210 -6.95 -8.63 10.22
CA LYS A 210 -5.97 -7.63 9.77
C LYS A 210 -5.44 -7.80 8.33
N TYR A 211 -5.67 -8.96 7.70
CA TYR A 211 -5.30 -9.23 6.31
C TYR A 211 -6.48 -9.13 5.34
N ARG A 212 -7.68 -8.85 5.86
CA ARG A 212 -8.90 -8.68 5.04
C ARG A 212 -9.05 -7.28 4.50
N VAL A 213 -8.34 -6.31 5.08
CA VAL A 213 -8.43 -4.88 4.82
C VAL A 213 -7.03 -4.28 4.60
N ASN A 214 -6.95 -3.02 4.18
CA ASN A 214 -5.68 -2.33 4.03
C ASN A 214 -4.95 -2.21 5.37
N ARG A 215 -3.67 -2.56 5.37
CA ARG A 215 -2.77 -2.29 6.50
C ARG A 215 -2.18 -0.91 6.31
N LEU A 216 -2.88 0.08 6.82
CA LEU A 216 -2.48 1.47 6.68
C LEU A 216 -1.22 1.74 7.51
N ALA A 217 -0.36 2.60 6.99
CA ALA A 217 0.63 3.25 7.82
C ALA A 217 -0.12 3.94 8.98
N GLN A 218 0.41 3.88 10.19
CA GLN A 218 -0.36 4.35 11.35
C GLN A 218 -0.65 5.84 11.34
N PHE A 219 0.01 6.64 10.50
CA PHE A 219 -0.40 8.04 10.30
C PHE A 219 -1.79 8.13 9.64
N ALA A 220 -2.21 7.10 8.93
CA ALA A 220 -3.53 6.99 8.35
C ALA A 220 -4.53 6.31 9.31
N SER A 221 -4.04 5.71 10.40
CA SER A 221 -4.89 5.15 11.45
C SER A 221 -5.09 6.19 12.55
N PRO A 222 -6.33 6.66 12.75
CA PRO A 222 -6.63 7.59 13.82
C PRO A 222 -6.51 6.99 15.22
N ILE A 223 -6.22 5.71 15.32
CA ILE A 223 -6.27 4.94 16.58
C ILE A 223 -4.95 4.92 17.32
N ASN A 224 -3.82 5.10 16.66
CA ASN A 224 -2.52 4.81 17.26
C ASN A 224 -1.53 5.97 17.20
N ASN A 225 -1.75 6.98 18.04
CA ASN A 225 -0.76 8.03 18.31
C ASN A 225 0.43 7.54 19.17
N GLN A 226 0.45 6.28 19.60
CA GLN A 226 1.40 5.81 20.61
C GLN A 226 2.64 5.12 20.07
N SER A 227 2.60 4.67 18.85
CA SER A 227 3.77 4.04 18.28
C SER A 227 4.52 5.06 17.45
N GLY A 228 5.69 5.45 17.91
CA GLY A 228 6.64 6.29 17.19
C GLY A 228 6.96 5.76 15.82
N GLN A 229 6.06 6.00 14.86
CA GLN A 229 6.16 5.43 13.54
C GLN A 229 6.95 6.32 12.63
N ARG A 230 7.85 5.71 11.94
CA ARG A 230 8.80 6.36 11.06
C ARG A 230 8.16 7.05 9.87
N PHE A 231 6.94 6.65 9.54
CA PHE A 231 6.16 7.25 8.46
C PHE A 231 5.00 8.11 8.96
N ALA A 232 4.87 8.28 10.29
CA ALA A 232 3.82 9.13 10.84
C ALA A 232 3.96 10.57 10.38
N ILE A 233 2.83 11.23 10.16
CA ILE A 233 2.77 12.68 9.97
C ILE A 233 3.31 13.33 11.24
N ASN A 234 4.14 14.35 11.05
CA ASN A 234 4.70 15.11 12.15
C ASN A 234 3.59 15.73 13.01
N PRO A 235 3.47 15.38 14.32
CA PRO A 235 2.50 16.01 15.20
C PRO A 235 2.66 17.52 15.33
N GLU A 236 3.89 18.03 15.20
CA GLU A 236 4.16 19.47 15.22
C GLU A 236 3.56 20.18 14.02
N ASP A 237 3.37 19.44 12.91
CA ASP A 237 2.82 19.97 11.69
C ASP A 237 1.32 20.13 11.70
N ARG A 238 0.65 19.79 12.86
CA ARG A 238 -0.62 20.21 13.04
C ARG A 238 -1.73 19.51 13.56
N PHE A 239 -1.50 18.35 14.04
CA PHE A 239 -2.62 17.52 14.41
C PHE A 239 -2.84 17.43 15.91
N LEU A 240 -1.94 17.94 16.73
CA LEU A 240 -2.07 17.91 18.19
C LEU A 240 -1.71 19.26 18.81
N PRO A 241 -2.53 19.81 19.72
CA PRO A 241 -2.06 20.88 20.59
C PRO A 241 -0.83 20.40 21.39
N PRO A 242 0.14 21.27 21.68
CA PRO A 242 1.43 20.90 22.27
C PRO A 242 1.38 20.20 23.64
N ASN A 243 0.22 20.07 24.28
CA ASN A 243 0.06 19.53 25.63
C ASN A 243 -1.07 18.51 25.78
N SER A 244 -1.46 17.82 24.72
CA SER A 244 -2.44 16.76 24.83
C SER A 244 -1.86 15.54 25.52
N VAL A 245 -2.16 15.37 26.79
CA VAL A 245 -1.74 14.23 27.58
C VAL A 245 -2.64 13.04 27.28
N GLY A 246 -2.04 12.00 26.72
CA GLY A 246 -2.57 10.63 26.68
C GLY A 246 -3.78 10.39 25.77
N ASN A 247 -3.66 9.39 24.92
CA ASN A 247 -4.71 8.59 24.24
C ASN A 247 -5.98 9.29 23.74
N THR A 248 -5.98 10.61 23.60
CA THR A 248 -7.10 11.36 23.07
C THR A 248 -6.88 11.51 21.57
N LEU A 249 -7.84 11.06 20.77
CA LEU A 249 -7.90 11.38 19.34
C LEU A 249 -8.05 12.89 19.19
N ILE A 250 -6.94 13.55 18.91
CA ILE A 250 -6.93 14.99 18.69
C ILE A 250 -6.79 15.23 17.21
N PHE A 251 -7.80 15.87 16.64
CA PHE A 251 -7.83 16.23 15.23
C PHE A 251 -7.25 17.63 15.02
N PRO A 252 -6.64 17.90 13.87
CA PRO A 252 -5.99 19.16 13.59
C PRO A 252 -6.96 20.33 13.64
N GLN A 253 -6.55 21.43 14.29
CA GLN A 253 -7.21 22.72 14.17
C GLN A 253 -6.51 23.53 13.07
N ALA A 254 -6.85 23.28 11.81
CA ALA A 254 -6.60 24.27 10.78
C ALA A 254 -7.67 25.35 10.84
N PRO A 255 -7.35 26.63 10.68
CA PRO A 255 -8.36 27.70 10.62
C PRO A 255 -9.38 27.39 9.52
N GLY A 256 -10.66 27.28 9.88
CA GLY A 256 -11.76 27.00 8.96
C GLY A 256 -12.08 25.51 8.74
N VAL A 257 -11.38 24.58 9.38
CA VAL A 257 -11.72 23.16 9.34
C VAL A 257 -12.70 22.82 10.47
N VAL A 258 -13.90 22.43 10.10
CA VAL A 258 -14.92 21.94 11.04
C VAL A 258 -14.75 20.42 11.12
N PHE A 259 -14.51 19.89 12.32
CA PHE A 259 -14.41 18.44 12.55
C PHE A 259 -15.79 17.83 12.76
N PRO A 260 -16.23 16.92 11.93
CA PRO A 260 -17.63 16.60 11.89
C PRO A 260 -18.11 15.46 12.73
N PRO A 261 -17.60 14.23 12.67
CA PRO A 261 -18.19 13.22 13.55
C PRO A 261 -17.78 13.40 15.01
N PHE A 262 -16.64 14.07 15.25
CA PHE A 262 -16.09 14.29 16.58
C PHE A 262 -16.48 15.64 17.19
N SER A 263 -16.90 16.61 16.40
CA SER A 263 -17.35 17.92 16.89
C SER A 263 -18.60 17.83 17.79
N ARG A 264 -19.37 16.75 17.67
CA ARG A 264 -20.52 16.53 18.56
C ARG A 264 -20.13 16.09 19.98
N GLY A 265 -18.90 15.62 20.18
CA GLY A 265 -18.35 15.33 21.50
C GLY A 265 -17.51 16.47 22.08
N TRP A 266 -17.55 17.65 21.45
CA TRP A 266 -16.81 18.83 21.86
C TRP A 266 -17.74 20.03 21.94
N ALA A 267 -17.57 20.83 22.98
CA ALA A 267 -18.25 22.11 23.14
C ALA A 267 -17.24 23.25 23.10
N GLN A 268 -17.56 24.29 22.37
CA GLN A 268 -16.78 25.52 22.42
C GLN A 268 -17.11 26.25 23.70
N LEU A 269 -16.14 26.53 24.54
CA LEU A 269 -16.33 27.38 25.69
C LEU A 269 -16.68 28.79 25.23
N PRO A 270 -17.71 29.41 25.81
CA PRO A 270 -18.10 30.76 25.43
C PRO A 270 -16.92 31.74 25.56
N PRO A 271 -16.76 32.69 24.63
CA PRO A 271 -15.64 33.63 24.63
C PRO A 271 -15.64 34.60 25.82
N PHE A 272 -16.76 34.66 26.55
CA PHE A 272 -16.89 35.49 27.76
C PHE A 272 -16.44 34.81 29.06
N ILE A 273 -15.98 33.55 29.00
CA ILE A 273 -15.34 32.89 30.13
C ILE A 273 -13.96 33.53 30.33
N PRO A 274 -13.66 34.14 31.49
CA PRO A 274 -12.36 34.76 31.72
C PRO A 274 -11.26 33.70 31.76
N GLY A 275 -10.16 33.94 31.04
CA GLY A 275 -8.97 33.12 31.09
C GLY A 275 -8.50 32.56 29.73
N PRO A 276 -7.38 31.85 29.71
CA PRO A 276 -6.76 31.36 28.47
C PRO A 276 -7.57 30.29 27.72
N LEU A 277 -8.67 29.82 28.28
CA LEU A 277 -9.57 28.82 27.69
C LEU A 277 -10.77 29.40 26.96
N ALA A 278 -10.94 30.75 26.98
CA ALA A 278 -12.03 31.42 26.29
C ALA A 278 -12.06 31.07 24.80
N GLY A 279 -13.21 30.60 24.30
CA GLY A 279 -13.37 30.20 22.91
C GLY A 279 -12.66 28.90 22.52
N THR A 280 -12.02 28.21 23.45
CA THR A 280 -11.40 26.89 23.18
C THR A 280 -12.45 25.79 23.11
N TRP A 281 -12.16 24.75 22.31
CA TRP A 281 -12.98 23.56 22.26
C TRP A 281 -12.57 22.59 23.38
N VAL A 282 -13.55 22.14 24.17
CA VAL A 282 -13.34 21.14 25.22
C VAL A 282 -14.10 19.86 24.92
N PRO A 283 -13.55 18.69 25.22
CA PRO A 283 -14.27 17.45 25.03
C PRO A 283 -15.48 17.36 25.98
N THR A 284 -16.62 16.97 25.46
CA THR A 284 -17.82 16.66 26.24
C THR A 284 -18.03 15.15 26.40
N GLU A 285 -17.29 14.35 25.67
CA GLU A 285 -17.28 12.90 25.77
C GLU A 285 -15.88 12.39 25.42
N LEU A 286 -15.50 11.23 25.94
CA LEU A 286 -14.22 10.58 25.61
C LEU A 286 -14.44 9.50 24.57
N PRO A 287 -13.74 9.57 23.42
CA PRO A 287 -13.86 8.58 22.39
C PRO A 287 -13.07 7.30 22.75
N THR A 288 -13.68 6.16 22.58
CA THR A 288 -12.99 4.87 22.41
C THR A 288 -13.19 4.41 20.98
N VAL A 289 -12.15 3.87 20.39
CA VAL A 289 -12.20 3.41 18.99
C VAL A 289 -12.00 1.91 18.95
N LYS A 290 -12.89 1.24 18.24
CA LYS A 290 -12.80 -0.19 17.95
C LYS A 290 -12.88 -0.40 16.45
N GLU A 291 -12.02 -1.20 15.89
CA GLU A 291 -12.11 -1.63 14.51
C GLU A 291 -13.00 -2.88 14.41
N GLU A 292 -13.93 -2.86 13.46
CA GLU A 292 -14.82 -3.95 13.12
C GLU A 292 -14.48 -4.43 11.71
N PHE A 293 -13.86 -5.59 11.65
CA PHE A 293 -13.48 -6.23 10.39
C PHE A 293 -14.68 -6.95 9.76
N PRO A 294 -14.68 -7.16 8.43
CA PRO A 294 -15.67 -8.00 7.77
C PRO A 294 -15.71 -9.39 8.40
N ASP A 295 -16.88 -9.87 8.74
CA ASP A 295 -17.05 -11.18 9.33
C ASP A 295 -16.69 -12.30 8.34
N ASN A 296 -16.34 -13.48 8.86
CA ASN A 296 -16.10 -14.67 8.04
C ASN A 296 -17.42 -15.41 7.79
N THR A 297 -18.37 -14.73 7.17
CA THR A 297 -19.70 -15.26 6.85
C THR A 297 -19.89 -15.35 5.34
N ILE A 298 -20.92 -16.11 4.91
CA ILE A 298 -21.23 -16.22 3.48
C ILE A 298 -21.64 -14.86 2.92
N SER A 299 -22.31 -14.01 3.71
CA SER A 299 -22.71 -12.65 3.30
C SER A 299 -21.52 -11.73 3.04
N ASP A 300 -20.37 -12.01 3.66
CA ASP A 300 -19.16 -11.21 3.53
C ASP A 300 -18.15 -11.79 2.52
N THR A 301 -18.51 -12.89 1.87
CA THR A 301 -17.71 -13.51 0.81
C THR A 301 -17.53 -12.54 -0.35
N ARG A 302 -16.28 -12.29 -0.72
CA ARG A 302 -15.94 -11.48 -1.89
C ARG A 302 -15.94 -12.37 -3.13
N PHE A 303 -16.48 -11.87 -4.22
CA PHE A 303 -16.52 -12.59 -5.49
C PHE A 303 -16.57 -11.65 -6.69
N GLY A 304 -16.19 -12.16 -7.83
CA GLY A 304 -16.31 -11.41 -9.06
C GLY A 304 -15.91 -12.20 -10.29
N PHE A 305 -16.01 -11.52 -11.41
CA PHE A 305 -15.65 -12.09 -12.70
C PHE A 305 -15.04 -11.02 -13.60
N ARG A 306 -14.22 -11.47 -14.54
CA ARG A 306 -13.61 -10.67 -15.59
C ARG A 306 -13.72 -11.40 -16.91
N THR A 307 -14.00 -10.63 -17.97
CA THR A 307 -13.86 -11.11 -19.34
C THR A 307 -12.79 -10.31 -20.05
N SER A 308 -12.10 -10.94 -20.98
CA SER A 308 -11.20 -10.23 -21.90
C SER A 308 -11.33 -10.79 -23.31
N THR A 309 -11.18 -9.95 -24.30
CA THR A 309 -11.18 -10.34 -25.70
C THR A 309 -10.17 -9.52 -26.50
N ASN A 310 -9.53 -10.16 -27.46
CA ASN A 310 -8.63 -9.49 -28.40
C ASN A 310 -9.33 -9.41 -29.76
N ALA A 311 -9.71 -8.23 -30.18
CA ALA A 311 -10.40 -7.99 -31.45
C ALA A 311 -9.81 -6.78 -32.16
N GLY A 312 -9.40 -6.96 -33.43
CA GLY A 312 -8.88 -5.86 -34.25
C GLY A 312 -7.61 -5.20 -33.73
N GLY A 313 -6.78 -5.94 -32.96
CA GLY A 313 -5.59 -5.42 -32.31
C GLY A 313 -5.86 -4.59 -31.04
N TYR A 314 -7.09 -4.62 -30.54
CA TYR A 314 -7.47 -4.09 -29.24
C TYR A 314 -7.66 -5.25 -28.26
N LEU A 315 -7.08 -5.13 -27.08
CA LEU A 315 -7.47 -5.93 -25.93
C LEU A 315 -8.54 -5.14 -25.16
N PHE A 316 -9.71 -5.74 -24.95
CA PHE A 316 -10.80 -5.19 -24.15
C PHE A 316 -11.12 -6.12 -23.01
N GLY A 317 -11.57 -5.57 -21.90
CA GLY A 317 -12.08 -6.36 -20.80
C GLY A 317 -13.16 -5.64 -20.01
N LEU A 318 -14.02 -6.44 -19.40
CA LEU A 318 -15.02 -6.01 -18.44
C LEU A 318 -14.83 -6.78 -17.15
N MET A 319 -15.08 -6.15 -16.01
CA MET A 319 -14.95 -6.78 -14.70
C MET A 319 -16.06 -6.33 -13.75
N TYR A 320 -16.39 -7.22 -12.83
CA TYR A 320 -17.24 -6.98 -11.68
C TYR A 320 -16.60 -7.56 -10.44
N TRP A 321 -16.59 -6.82 -9.35
CA TRP A 321 -16.07 -7.26 -8.06
C TRP A 321 -16.95 -6.80 -6.92
N HIS A 322 -17.49 -7.77 -6.15
CA HIS A 322 -18.15 -7.54 -4.88
C HIS A 322 -17.12 -7.66 -3.76
N THR A 323 -17.02 -6.64 -2.93
CA THR A 323 -16.01 -6.56 -1.88
C THR A 323 -16.44 -5.65 -0.73
N HIS A 324 -15.54 -5.43 0.22
CA HIS A 324 -15.65 -4.42 1.25
C HIS A 324 -14.74 -3.23 0.93
N ASN A 325 -15.07 -2.08 1.49
CA ASN A 325 -14.13 -0.96 1.47
C ASN A 325 -12.88 -1.36 2.26
N TYR A 326 -11.74 -1.45 1.61
CA TYR A 326 -10.50 -1.86 2.27
C TYR A 326 -9.96 -0.81 3.22
N ASP A 327 -10.24 0.47 2.98
CA ASP A 327 -9.96 1.55 3.91
C ASP A 327 -11.09 1.64 4.96
N PRO A 328 -10.74 1.82 6.25
CA PRO A 328 -11.76 1.93 7.28
C PRO A 328 -12.54 3.24 7.16
N LEU A 329 -13.81 3.20 7.50
CA LEU A 329 -14.65 4.38 7.68
C LEU A 329 -14.98 4.57 9.14
N PHE A 330 -14.98 5.83 9.60
CA PHE A 330 -15.44 6.18 10.92
C PHE A 330 -16.94 6.11 11.00
N LYS A 331 -17.45 5.30 11.92
CA LYS A 331 -18.86 5.25 12.29
C LYS A 331 -19.00 5.74 13.72
N ARG A 332 -19.82 6.76 13.92
CA ARG A 332 -20.18 7.20 15.25
C ARG A 332 -21.08 6.16 15.91
N GLY A 333 -20.64 5.62 17.03
CA GLY A 333 -21.41 4.68 17.84
C GLY A 333 -22.20 5.35 18.97
N ASN A 334 -22.74 4.54 19.86
CA ASN A 334 -23.52 4.98 21.00
C ASN A 334 -22.62 5.33 22.20
N LEU A 335 -23.20 6.03 23.17
CA LEU A 335 -22.61 6.13 24.51
C LEU A 335 -22.56 4.75 25.13
N THR A 336 -21.42 4.38 25.72
CA THR A 336 -21.25 3.05 26.36
C THR A 336 -21.92 2.95 27.73
N GLY A 337 -22.42 4.08 28.26
CA GLY A 337 -22.92 4.18 29.63
C GLY A 337 -21.83 4.31 30.69
N ARG A 338 -20.57 4.24 30.29
CA ARG A 338 -19.42 4.39 31.17
C ARG A 338 -19.03 5.86 31.32
N LEU A 339 -18.71 6.24 32.56
CA LEU A 339 -18.12 7.52 32.87
C LEU A 339 -16.62 7.34 33.13
N ILE A 340 -15.81 8.11 32.42
CA ILE A 340 -14.35 8.05 32.53
C ILE A 340 -13.88 9.25 33.33
N PRO A 341 -13.14 9.05 34.45
CA PRO A 341 -12.60 10.15 35.25
C PRO A 341 -11.57 10.93 34.43
N THR A 342 -11.71 12.25 34.41
CA THR A 342 -10.82 13.18 33.73
C THR A 342 -10.13 14.14 34.71
N GLY A 343 -10.44 14.03 36.00
CA GLY A 343 -9.87 14.78 37.10
C GLY A 343 -10.45 14.31 38.44
N PRO A 344 -10.05 14.93 39.58
CA PRO A 344 -10.50 14.50 40.91
C PRO A 344 -12.02 14.43 41.07
N ASP A 345 -12.76 15.38 40.46
CA ASP A 345 -14.21 15.48 40.53
C ASP A 345 -14.88 15.63 39.15
N SER A 346 -14.19 15.25 38.09
CA SER A 346 -14.71 15.42 36.72
C SER A 346 -14.75 14.07 35.99
N PHE A 347 -15.88 13.80 35.34
CA PHE A 347 -16.14 12.62 34.57
C PHE A 347 -16.73 13.00 33.22
N LEU A 348 -16.31 12.28 32.16
CA LEU A 348 -16.92 12.42 30.85
C LEU A 348 -17.53 11.08 30.41
N PRO A 349 -18.68 11.09 29.74
CA PRO A 349 -19.27 9.88 29.18
C PRO A 349 -18.38 9.34 28.06
N GLU A 350 -18.23 8.03 28.04
CA GLU A 350 -17.53 7.34 26.98
C GLU A 350 -18.45 7.13 25.79
N ARG A 351 -17.96 7.50 24.59
CA ARG A 351 -18.62 7.16 23.33
C ARG A 351 -17.73 6.19 22.53
N GLN A 352 -18.32 5.11 22.09
CA GLN A 352 -17.65 4.19 21.19
C GLN A 352 -17.72 4.73 19.76
N TYR A 353 -16.58 4.81 19.09
CA TYR A 353 -16.43 5.00 17.66
C TYR A 353 -15.97 3.70 17.04
N LEU A 354 -16.50 3.40 15.86
CA LEU A 354 -16.19 2.17 15.14
C LEU A 354 -15.44 2.53 13.85
N LEU A 355 -14.41 1.78 13.54
CA LEU A 355 -13.85 1.72 12.21
C LEU A 355 -14.50 0.54 11.50
N VAL A 356 -15.25 0.81 10.46
CA VAL A 356 -16.03 -0.21 9.75
C VAL A 356 -15.61 -0.30 8.30
N HIS A 357 -15.80 -1.48 7.71
CA HIS A 357 -15.49 -1.80 6.31
C HIS A 357 -16.77 -2.22 5.57
N PRO A 358 -17.64 -1.27 5.19
CA PRO A 358 -18.88 -1.60 4.52
C PRO A 358 -18.66 -2.29 3.17
N SER A 359 -19.60 -3.15 2.78
CA SER A 359 -19.58 -3.79 1.47
C SER A 359 -19.83 -2.77 0.35
N MET A 360 -19.28 -3.06 -0.83
CA MET A 360 -19.46 -2.27 -2.04
C MET A 360 -19.28 -3.12 -3.29
N ASP A 361 -19.86 -2.64 -4.39
CA ASP A 361 -19.73 -3.22 -5.70
C ASP A 361 -18.85 -2.37 -6.61
N ILE A 362 -18.08 -3.00 -7.46
CA ILE A 362 -17.21 -2.35 -8.43
C ILE A 362 -17.45 -2.96 -9.80
N VAL A 363 -17.78 -2.13 -10.77
CA VAL A 363 -17.84 -2.50 -12.18
C VAL A 363 -16.71 -1.78 -12.89
N GLY A 364 -16.00 -2.45 -13.78
CA GLY A 364 -14.91 -1.82 -14.51
C GLY A 364 -14.77 -2.31 -15.94
N ALA A 365 -14.02 -1.53 -16.70
CA ALA A 365 -13.62 -1.84 -18.05
C ALA A 365 -12.18 -1.40 -18.28
N TYR A 366 -11.48 -2.11 -19.15
CA TYR A 366 -10.15 -1.74 -19.60
C TYR A 366 -9.96 -1.99 -21.07
N MET A 367 -9.05 -1.26 -21.66
CA MET A 367 -8.59 -1.49 -23.01
C MET A 367 -7.10 -1.18 -23.16
N SER A 368 -6.43 -1.91 -24.04
CA SER A 368 -5.11 -1.56 -24.53
C SER A 368 -5.00 -1.75 -26.04
N LYS A 369 -4.14 -0.94 -26.66
CA LYS A 369 -3.88 -1.00 -28.09
C LYS A 369 -2.45 -0.62 -28.41
N GLN A 370 -1.78 -1.48 -29.19
CA GLN A 370 -0.56 -1.12 -29.89
C GLN A 370 -0.91 -0.12 -31.01
N LEU A 371 -0.24 1.02 -31.03
CA LEU A 371 -0.44 2.05 -32.05
C LEU A 371 0.38 1.74 -33.33
N PRO A 372 0.01 2.33 -34.48
CA PRO A 372 0.82 2.24 -35.70
C PRO A 372 2.22 2.87 -35.57
N TRP A 373 2.35 3.88 -34.69
CA TRP A 373 3.60 4.45 -34.26
C TRP A 373 4.07 3.80 -32.95
N PRO A 374 5.34 3.95 -32.55
CA PRO A 374 5.83 3.34 -31.33
C PRO A 374 5.02 3.68 -30.10
N GLY A 375 4.52 2.66 -29.42
CA GLY A 375 3.84 2.80 -28.15
C GLY A 375 2.52 2.04 -28.03
N VAL A 376 2.07 1.93 -26.79
CA VAL A 376 0.80 1.32 -26.39
C VAL A 376 -0.02 2.34 -25.62
N VAL A 377 -1.28 2.52 -26.03
CA VAL A 377 -2.26 3.24 -25.23
C VAL A 377 -3.01 2.23 -24.36
N ARG A 378 -3.12 2.55 -23.06
CA ARG A 378 -3.94 1.80 -22.12
C ARG A 378 -4.96 2.74 -21.49
N ALA A 379 -6.17 2.24 -21.29
CA ALA A 379 -7.21 2.95 -20.55
C ALA A 379 -7.94 1.96 -19.64
N GLU A 380 -8.31 2.43 -18.49
CA GLU A 380 -9.00 1.65 -17.46
C GLU A 380 -9.96 2.55 -16.71
N ALA A 381 -11.14 2.03 -16.38
CA ALA A 381 -12.11 2.76 -15.60
C ALA A 381 -12.88 1.82 -14.69
N VAL A 382 -13.18 2.28 -13.48
CA VAL A 382 -14.03 1.60 -12.52
C VAL A 382 -15.11 2.53 -12.00
N TYR A 383 -16.28 1.98 -11.79
CA TYR A 383 -17.44 2.64 -11.21
C TYR A 383 -17.91 1.84 -10.00
N SER A 384 -18.14 2.52 -8.90
CA SER A 384 -18.69 1.91 -7.68
C SER A 384 -19.97 2.66 -7.31
N PRO A 385 -21.15 2.06 -7.55
CA PRO A 385 -22.41 2.66 -7.17
C PRO A 385 -22.53 2.68 -5.64
N ASN A 386 -23.05 3.79 -5.11
CA ASN A 386 -23.30 3.92 -3.67
C ASN A 386 -22.10 3.56 -2.78
N LYS A 387 -20.88 3.88 -3.21
CA LYS A 387 -19.68 3.70 -2.37
C LYS A 387 -19.83 4.49 -1.07
N PRO A 388 -19.55 3.89 0.10
CA PRO A 388 -19.64 4.57 1.38
C PRO A 388 -18.45 5.51 1.60
N PHE A 389 -18.73 6.69 2.18
CA PHE A 389 -17.77 7.73 2.53
C PHE A 389 -18.08 8.33 3.88
N ASN A 390 -17.07 8.85 4.55
CA ASN A 390 -17.30 9.71 5.70
C ASN A 390 -17.82 11.08 5.28
N THR A 391 -18.67 11.67 6.13
CA THR A 391 -19.26 12.99 5.87
C THR A 391 -19.10 13.94 7.05
N PHE A 392 -18.97 15.22 6.71
CA PHE A 392 -19.04 16.33 7.62
C PHE A 392 -20.48 16.76 7.94
N ASP A 393 -21.49 16.23 7.33
CA ASP A 393 -22.86 16.62 7.56
C ASP A 393 -23.28 16.27 9.00
N PRO A 394 -23.56 17.29 9.86
CA PRO A 394 -23.93 17.06 11.23
C PRO A 394 -25.31 16.39 11.40
N THR A 395 -26.12 16.35 10.36
CA THR A 395 -27.43 15.68 10.40
C THR A 395 -27.31 14.17 10.24
N VAL A 396 -26.21 13.67 9.67
CA VAL A 396 -25.95 12.23 9.50
C VAL A 396 -25.34 11.67 10.77
N PHE A 397 -26.14 11.00 11.59
CA PHE A 397 -25.72 10.54 12.93
C PHE A 397 -24.51 9.60 12.89
N ASN A 398 -24.47 8.63 11.99
CA ASN A 398 -23.39 7.65 11.87
C ASN A 398 -22.16 8.16 11.14
N ALA A 399 -22.19 9.39 10.61
CA ALA A 399 -21.12 10.03 9.86
C ALA A 399 -20.71 9.31 8.56
N ILE A 400 -21.58 8.43 8.02
CA ILE A 400 -21.35 7.71 6.77
C ILE A 400 -22.51 8.00 5.81
N VAL A 401 -22.15 8.35 4.59
CA VAL A 401 -23.08 8.53 3.46
C VAL A 401 -22.59 7.74 2.26
N THR A 402 -23.47 7.45 1.34
CA THR A 402 -23.11 6.78 0.08
C THR A 402 -23.11 7.79 -1.07
N ARG A 403 -22.16 7.64 -1.98
CA ARG A 403 -22.06 8.40 -3.24
C ARG A 403 -21.57 7.47 -4.33
N ASP A 404 -21.92 7.81 -5.55
CA ASP A 404 -21.30 7.19 -6.71
C ASP A 404 -19.83 7.57 -6.80
N TYR A 405 -19.01 6.63 -7.22
CA TYR A 405 -17.57 6.83 -7.32
C TYR A 405 -17.09 6.33 -8.67
N PHE A 406 -16.30 7.15 -9.34
CA PHE A 406 -15.69 6.83 -10.60
C PHE A 406 -14.19 7.07 -10.53
N LYS A 407 -13.39 6.10 -10.93
CA LYS A 407 -11.92 6.24 -11.06
C LYS A 407 -11.51 5.75 -12.43
N TYR A 408 -10.59 6.45 -13.07
CA TYR A 408 -10.09 6.07 -14.39
C TYR A 408 -8.60 6.34 -14.52
N MET A 409 -7.99 5.69 -15.49
CA MET A 409 -6.61 5.89 -15.93
C MET A 409 -6.58 5.91 -17.46
N VAL A 410 -5.76 6.79 -18.01
CA VAL A 410 -5.31 6.75 -19.41
C VAL A 410 -3.79 6.83 -19.40
N ALA A 411 -3.14 5.88 -20.05
CA ALA A 411 -1.69 5.79 -20.11
C ALA A 411 -1.19 5.67 -21.55
N TYR A 412 0.02 6.16 -21.73
CA TYR A 412 0.78 5.98 -22.95
C TYR A 412 2.18 5.45 -22.61
N ASP A 413 2.51 4.27 -23.14
CA ASP A 413 3.80 3.63 -22.96
C ASP A 413 4.60 3.68 -24.26
N LEU A 414 5.75 4.33 -24.21
CA LEU A 414 6.78 4.31 -25.23
C LEU A 414 7.85 3.30 -24.81
N ASN A 415 7.66 2.04 -25.18
CA ASN A 415 8.58 0.98 -24.82
C ASN A 415 9.51 0.66 -26.00
N SER A 416 10.80 0.63 -25.74
CA SER A 416 11.83 0.08 -26.63
C SER A 416 12.06 0.78 -27.97
N PHE A 417 11.51 1.97 -28.20
CA PHE A 417 11.62 2.66 -29.50
C PHE A 417 12.33 4.01 -29.45
N PHE A 418 12.63 4.51 -28.25
CA PHE A 418 13.22 5.82 -28.10
C PHE A 418 14.71 5.72 -27.80
N TYR A 419 15.54 6.00 -28.82
CA TYR A 419 16.99 6.04 -28.71
C TYR A 419 17.48 7.47 -28.89
N PHE A 420 18.39 7.90 -28.03
CA PHE A 420 19.14 9.13 -28.27
C PHE A 420 20.44 8.82 -29.00
N ASP A 421 20.94 9.73 -29.83
CA ASP A 421 22.21 9.56 -30.55
C ASP A 421 23.40 9.30 -29.63
N TRP A 422 23.35 9.83 -28.42
CA TRP A 422 24.35 9.66 -27.39
C TRP A 422 24.17 8.37 -26.55
N HIS A 423 23.05 7.66 -26.72
CA HIS A 423 22.75 6.43 -26.00
C HIS A 423 22.03 5.42 -26.91
N LYS A 424 22.84 4.66 -27.64
CA LYS A 424 22.33 3.67 -28.63
C LYS A 424 22.30 2.22 -28.12
N THR A 425 22.77 1.97 -26.91
CA THR A 425 22.94 0.61 -26.37
C THR A 425 21.66 0.03 -25.75
N ALA A 426 20.73 0.87 -25.33
CA ALA A 426 19.43 0.48 -24.82
C ALA A 426 18.38 1.55 -25.12
N PRO A 427 17.12 1.18 -25.32
CA PRO A 427 16.04 2.16 -25.46
C PRO A 427 15.71 2.81 -24.12
N PHE A 428 15.02 3.93 -24.19
CA PHE A 428 14.32 4.49 -23.05
C PHE A 428 12.90 3.93 -23.01
N ASP A 429 12.49 3.47 -21.84
CA ASP A 429 11.11 3.13 -21.54
C ASP A 429 10.47 4.35 -20.87
N VAL A 430 9.43 4.88 -21.48
CA VAL A 430 8.69 6.05 -20.98
C VAL A 430 7.24 5.67 -20.80
N THR A 431 6.70 5.92 -19.61
CA THR A 431 5.28 5.77 -19.30
C THR A 431 4.75 7.12 -18.82
N ILE A 432 3.61 7.55 -19.34
CA ILE A 432 2.86 8.70 -18.85
C ILE A 432 1.45 8.23 -18.55
N GLU A 433 1.00 8.47 -17.32
CA GLU A 433 -0.35 8.10 -16.88
C GLU A 433 -1.09 9.33 -16.33
N HIS A 434 -2.33 9.49 -16.73
CA HIS A 434 -3.29 10.37 -16.09
C HIS A 434 -4.32 9.51 -15.34
N VAL A 435 -4.42 9.72 -14.04
CA VAL A 435 -5.42 9.06 -13.17
C VAL A 435 -6.37 10.13 -12.65
N GLY A 436 -7.66 9.88 -12.74
CA GLY A 436 -8.68 10.77 -12.20
C GLY A 436 -9.66 10.02 -11.32
N GLU A 437 -10.06 10.65 -10.20
CA GLU A 437 -11.17 10.21 -9.36
C GLU A 437 -12.27 11.26 -9.39
N TYR A 438 -13.51 10.83 -9.53
CA TYR A 438 -14.66 11.72 -9.55
C TYR A 438 -15.77 11.22 -8.62
N ILE A 439 -16.24 12.11 -7.75
CA ILE A 439 -17.31 11.85 -6.79
C ILE A 439 -18.35 12.97 -6.95
N PRO A 440 -19.54 12.67 -7.49
CA PRO A 440 -20.60 13.68 -7.58
C PRO A 440 -21.08 14.06 -6.17
N ASN A 441 -21.39 15.35 -5.98
CA ASN A 441 -21.88 15.89 -4.72
C ASN A 441 -20.95 15.61 -3.51
N ALA A 442 -19.66 15.86 -3.70
CA ALA A 442 -18.63 15.62 -2.68
C ALA A 442 -18.55 16.73 -1.61
N ASP A 443 -19.37 17.76 -1.65
CA ASP A 443 -19.22 19.00 -0.85
C ASP A 443 -19.07 18.78 0.65
N ASN A 444 -19.69 17.74 1.20
CA ASN A 444 -19.66 17.40 2.61
C ASN A 444 -18.89 16.10 2.91
N LEU A 445 -18.10 15.59 1.97
CA LEU A 445 -17.31 14.38 2.19
C LEU A 445 -15.99 14.71 2.88
N GLN A 446 -15.55 13.76 3.71
CA GLN A 446 -14.29 13.82 4.42
C GLN A 446 -13.32 12.78 3.85
N TYR A 447 -12.12 13.22 3.56
CA TYR A 447 -11.01 12.34 3.27
C TYR A 447 -10.36 11.93 4.60
N ILE A 448 -10.52 10.66 5.00
CA ILE A 448 -10.08 10.19 6.32
C ILE A 448 -8.57 10.38 6.52
N ILE A 449 -7.79 10.02 5.50
CA ILE A 449 -6.32 10.05 5.59
C ILE A 449 -5.81 11.47 5.85
N TYR A 450 -6.48 12.48 5.28
CA TYR A 450 -6.02 13.87 5.34
C TYR A 450 -6.86 14.75 6.26
N ALA A 451 -7.93 14.21 6.85
CA ALA A 451 -8.88 14.95 7.67
C ALA A 451 -9.41 16.25 7.00
N THR A 452 -9.42 16.30 5.68
CA THR A 452 -9.81 17.43 4.85
C THR A 452 -11.05 17.10 4.04
N ARG A 453 -11.61 18.08 3.36
CA ARG A 453 -12.72 17.86 2.45
C ARG A 453 -12.24 17.05 1.25
N GLN A 454 -13.04 16.06 0.87
CA GLN A 454 -12.82 15.31 -0.36
C GLN A 454 -13.21 16.19 -1.56
N PRO A 455 -12.31 16.52 -2.48
CA PRO A 455 -12.70 17.21 -3.70
C PRO A 455 -13.57 16.32 -4.58
N SER A 456 -14.46 16.95 -5.37
CA SER A 456 -15.30 16.22 -6.34
C SER A 456 -14.47 15.57 -7.43
N TYR A 457 -13.34 16.17 -7.79
CA TYR A 457 -12.41 15.65 -8.79
C TYR A 457 -10.96 15.72 -8.32
N VAL A 458 -10.27 14.59 -8.39
CA VAL A 458 -8.87 14.41 -7.97
C VAL A 458 -8.04 13.93 -9.15
N PRO A 459 -7.50 14.85 -9.97
CA PRO A 459 -6.57 14.48 -11.03
C PRO A 459 -5.17 14.20 -10.48
N ARG A 460 -4.47 13.23 -11.10
CA ARG A 460 -3.06 12.90 -10.85
C ARG A 460 -2.37 12.63 -12.17
N PHE A 461 -1.13 13.09 -12.28
CA PHE A 461 -0.27 12.83 -13.43
C PHE A 461 0.97 12.09 -12.96
N ASN A 462 1.20 10.93 -13.52
CA ASN A 462 2.34 10.10 -13.19
C ASN A 462 3.22 9.92 -14.44
N GLY A 463 4.51 9.97 -14.25
CA GLY A 463 5.50 9.78 -15.30
C GLY A 463 6.62 8.86 -14.84
N ARG A 464 7.08 8.00 -15.71
CA ARG A 464 8.22 7.14 -15.51
C ARG A 464 9.12 7.17 -16.74
N ILE A 465 10.42 7.34 -16.54
CA ILE A 465 11.42 7.15 -17.57
C ILE A 465 12.53 6.25 -17.02
N ALA A 466 12.89 5.22 -17.77
CA ALA A 466 13.95 4.28 -17.38
C ALA A 466 14.81 3.88 -18.58
N THR A 467 16.08 3.56 -18.32
CA THR A 467 16.98 3.00 -19.33
C THR A 467 18.11 2.21 -18.67
N ASN A 468 18.84 1.45 -19.49
CA ASN A 468 19.97 0.63 -19.06
C ASN A 468 21.27 1.11 -19.71
N TRP A 469 22.37 1.02 -18.96
CA TRP A 469 23.70 1.41 -19.35
C TRP A 469 24.69 0.25 -19.18
N LEU A 470 25.81 0.32 -19.85
CA LEU A 470 26.93 -0.62 -19.71
C LEU A 470 26.48 -2.09 -19.79
N TYR A 471 25.73 -2.43 -20.85
CA TYR A 471 25.21 -3.80 -21.05
C TYR A 471 24.34 -4.29 -19.86
N ASN A 472 23.39 -3.47 -19.43
CA ASN A 472 22.46 -3.73 -18.34
C ASN A 472 23.10 -3.83 -16.93
N ARG A 473 24.34 -3.35 -16.76
CA ARG A 473 25.00 -3.30 -15.45
C ARG A 473 24.54 -2.14 -14.59
N ILE A 474 24.11 -1.08 -15.21
CA ILE A 474 23.53 0.09 -14.54
C ILE A 474 22.14 0.32 -15.14
N SER A 475 21.13 0.43 -14.29
CA SER A 475 19.79 0.87 -14.67
C SER A 475 19.50 2.19 -13.99
N THR A 476 18.95 3.14 -14.72
CA THR A 476 18.49 4.42 -14.16
C THR A 476 17.01 4.56 -14.36
N GLU A 477 16.33 5.10 -13.37
CA GLU A 477 14.89 5.33 -13.38
C GLU A 477 14.58 6.67 -12.74
N LEU A 478 13.59 7.37 -13.29
CA LEU A 478 12.99 8.55 -12.69
C LEU A 478 11.48 8.34 -12.69
N VAL A 479 10.86 8.40 -11.51
CA VAL A 479 9.41 8.42 -11.34
C VAL A 479 9.00 9.79 -10.82
N VAL A 480 7.94 10.34 -11.40
CA VAL A 480 7.36 11.64 -11.00
C VAL A 480 5.86 11.45 -10.85
N SER A 481 5.30 11.98 -9.77
CA SER A 481 3.85 12.09 -9.57
C SER A 481 3.49 13.52 -9.21
N TYR A 482 2.44 14.07 -9.82
CA TYR A 482 1.96 15.41 -9.55
C TYR A 482 0.44 15.41 -9.33
N TRP A 483 0.00 16.01 -8.25
CA TRP A 483 -1.39 16.12 -7.81
C TRP A 483 -1.84 17.58 -7.86
N PRO A 484 -2.39 18.06 -8.99
CA PRO A 484 -2.69 19.48 -9.20
C PRO A 484 -3.64 20.09 -8.16
N TRP A 485 -4.63 19.33 -7.72
CA TRP A 485 -5.63 19.79 -6.76
C TRP A 485 -5.05 20.16 -5.38
N ALA A 486 -3.92 19.58 -5.01
CA ALA A 486 -3.22 19.80 -3.74
C ALA A 486 -1.86 20.50 -3.95
N ASN A 487 -1.53 20.88 -5.18
CA ASN A 487 -0.21 21.37 -5.59
C ASN A 487 0.93 20.61 -4.90
N SER A 488 0.87 19.29 -4.98
CA SER A 488 1.81 18.39 -4.31
C SER A 488 2.33 17.33 -5.26
N GLY A 489 3.45 16.73 -4.94
CA GLY A 489 4.02 15.71 -5.81
C GLY A 489 5.16 14.94 -5.17
N LEU A 490 5.70 14.06 -5.99
CA LEU A 490 6.75 13.12 -5.63
C LEU A 490 7.74 13.02 -6.79
N ILE A 491 9.03 13.03 -6.49
CA ILE A 491 10.12 12.83 -7.46
C ILE A 491 11.03 11.75 -6.89
N MET A 492 11.25 10.67 -7.66
CA MET A 492 12.04 9.52 -7.23
C MET A 492 13.05 9.11 -8.29
N PRO A 493 14.24 9.70 -8.36
CA PRO A 493 15.35 9.15 -9.14
C PRO A 493 15.93 7.92 -8.44
N ALA A 494 16.29 6.91 -9.23
CA ALA A 494 16.94 5.70 -8.77
C ALA A 494 18.07 5.29 -9.72
N VAL A 495 19.11 4.71 -9.14
CA VAL A 495 20.21 4.09 -9.87
C VAL A 495 20.43 2.71 -9.29
N LYS A 496 20.34 1.68 -10.13
CA LYS A 496 20.58 0.29 -9.78
C LYS A 496 21.83 -0.21 -10.46
N TRP A 497 22.72 -0.82 -9.69
CA TRP A 497 23.94 -1.47 -10.15
C TRP A 497 23.84 -2.98 -10.01
N THR A 498 24.18 -3.69 -11.09
CA THR A 498 24.15 -5.15 -11.16
C THR A 498 25.52 -5.63 -11.68
N PRO A 499 26.46 -6.02 -10.80
CA PRO A 499 27.81 -6.39 -11.21
C PRO A 499 27.82 -7.69 -12.02
N GLY A 500 28.62 -7.71 -13.08
CA GLY A 500 28.73 -8.88 -13.96
C GLY A 500 29.45 -10.10 -13.33
N TRP A 501 30.26 -9.88 -12.30
CA TRP A 501 31.10 -10.92 -11.67
C TRP A 501 30.30 -11.98 -10.88
N TRP A 502 29.05 -11.67 -10.46
CA TRP A 502 28.18 -12.59 -9.73
C TRP A 502 27.03 -13.11 -10.60
N ASN A 503 27.24 -13.25 -11.90
CA ASN A 503 26.23 -13.69 -12.84
C ASN A 503 24.88 -12.95 -12.66
N GLN A 504 24.96 -11.65 -12.36
CA GLN A 504 23.80 -10.79 -12.09
C GLN A 504 22.93 -11.22 -10.88
N LYS A 505 23.41 -12.09 -10.01
CA LYS A 505 22.68 -12.51 -8.81
C LYS A 505 22.60 -11.42 -7.74
N PHE A 506 23.56 -10.49 -7.73
CA PHE A 506 23.55 -9.36 -6.80
C PHE A 506 23.11 -8.09 -7.51
N SER A 507 22.37 -7.24 -6.80
CA SER A 507 22.11 -5.87 -7.21
C SER A 507 22.09 -4.92 -6.01
N ALA A 508 22.47 -3.66 -6.23
CA ALA A 508 22.36 -2.57 -5.28
C ALA A 508 21.65 -1.40 -5.97
N GLU A 509 20.61 -0.87 -5.37
CA GLU A 509 19.85 0.27 -5.86
C GLU A 509 19.88 1.40 -4.84
N LEU A 510 20.21 2.59 -5.29
CA LEU A 510 20.09 3.82 -4.52
C LEU A 510 18.93 4.63 -5.10
N LYS A 511 17.95 4.94 -4.25
CA LYS A 511 16.76 5.71 -4.59
C LYS A 511 16.67 6.94 -3.68
N TYR A 512 16.44 8.08 -4.27
CA TYR A 512 16.07 9.30 -3.54
C TYR A 512 14.56 9.50 -3.66
N ILE A 513 13.91 9.80 -2.56
CA ILE A 513 12.48 10.08 -2.51
C ILE A 513 12.32 11.51 -2.01
N ASN A 514 11.81 12.39 -2.86
CA ASN A 514 11.48 13.75 -2.51
C ASN A 514 9.97 13.95 -2.63
N VAL A 515 9.36 14.42 -1.56
CA VAL A 515 7.93 14.72 -1.50
C VAL A 515 7.74 16.20 -1.24
N TYR A 516 6.99 16.87 -2.11
CA TYR A 516 6.72 18.30 -1.97
C TYR A 516 5.22 18.59 -1.93
N GLY A 517 4.84 19.73 -1.38
CA GLY A 517 3.46 20.20 -1.32
C GLY A 517 3.34 21.53 -0.61
N ASP A 518 2.33 22.32 -0.98
CA ASP A 518 2.10 23.66 -0.43
C ASP A 518 1.65 23.62 1.03
N ASN A 519 0.97 22.54 1.41
CA ASN A 519 0.51 22.36 2.77
C ASN A 519 0.69 20.90 3.21
N ASN A 520 0.55 20.67 4.51
CA ASN A 520 0.72 19.35 5.11
C ASN A 520 -0.60 18.60 5.32
N TYR A 521 -1.67 19.00 4.66
CA TYR A 521 -3.02 18.46 4.90
C TYR A 521 -3.61 17.78 3.68
N GLU A 522 -3.11 18.07 2.50
CA GLU A 522 -3.69 17.66 1.24
C GLU A 522 -2.70 16.94 0.34
N GLY A 523 -3.19 15.96 -0.38
CA GLY A 523 -2.41 15.20 -1.32
C GLY A 523 -1.15 14.57 -0.69
N LEU A 524 -0.06 14.59 -1.44
CA LEU A 524 1.23 14.11 -0.96
C LEU A 524 1.92 15.09 0.00
N GLY A 525 1.44 16.33 0.12
CA GLY A 525 1.99 17.33 1.04
C GLY A 525 2.01 16.90 2.50
N VAL A 526 1.13 15.98 2.92
CA VAL A 526 1.14 15.35 4.25
C VAL A 526 2.46 14.63 4.56
N LEU A 527 3.22 14.27 3.53
CA LEU A 527 4.48 13.54 3.61
C LEU A 527 5.70 14.41 3.28
N ARG A 528 5.56 15.72 3.10
CA ARG A 528 6.64 16.61 2.64
C ARG A 528 7.90 16.63 3.51
N THR A 529 7.79 16.22 4.79
CA THR A 529 8.94 16.10 5.70
C THR A 529 9.57 14.69 5.68
N LYS A 530 9.12 13.83 4.77
CA LYS A 530 9.54 12.43 4.66
C LYS A 530 10.55 12.18 3.54
N ASP A 531 11.24 13.22 3.09
CA ASP A 531 12.32 13.07 2.12
C ASP A 531 13.37 12.11 2.64
N MET A 532 13.75 11.14 1.82
CA MET A 532 14.67 10.08 2.25
C MET A 532 15.54 9.55 1.10
N ILE A 533 16.66 8.95 1.49
CA ILE A 533 17.45 8.07 0.63
C ILE A 533 17.22 6.63 1.08
N VAL A 534 16.99 5.74 0.13
CA VAL A 534 16.84 4.30 0.36
C VAL A 534 17.90 3.55 -0.42
N LEU A 535 18.69 2.75 0.28
CA LEU A 535 19.60 1.77 -0.31
C LEU A 535 18.94 0.39 -0.25
N THR A 536 18.71 -0.21 -1.39
CA THR A 536 18.21 -1.58 -1.52
C THR A 536 19.33 -2.47 -2.03
N THR A 537 19.70 -3.52 -1.29
CA THR A 537 20.59 -4.57 -1.77
C THR A 537 19.82 -5.88 -1.90
N GLN A 538 20.06 -6.61 -2.97
CA GLN A 538 19.38 -7.88 -3.22
C GLN A 538 20.34 -8.93 -3.77
N PHE A 539 20.20 -10.14 -3.25
CA PHE A 539 20.87 -11.34 -3.75
C PHE A 539 19.83 -12.37 -4.18
N ASN A 540 19.92 -12.83 -5.41
CA ASN A 540 19.05 -13.87 -5.99
C ASN A 540 19.76 -15.22 -5.97
N PHE A 541 19.04 -16.30 -5.64
CA PHE A 541 19.54 -17.67 -5.62
C PHE A 541 18.61 -18.65 -6.33
#